data_bf7eab42689b5b50b549b3bd356e0263
#
_entry.id   bf7eab42689b5b50b549b3bd356e0263
#
_cell.length_a   1.000
_cell.length_b   1.000
_cell.length_c   1.000
_cell.angle_alpha   90.00
_cell.angle_beta   90.00
_cell.angle_gamma   90.00
#
_symmetry.space_group_name_H-M   'P 1'
#
loop_
_entity.id
_entity.type
_entity.pdbx_description
1 polymer ?
#
loop_
_entity_poly.entity_id
_entity_poly.type
_entity_poly.pdbx_seq_one_letter_code
_entity_poly.pdbx_strand_id
1 'polypeptide(L)'
;MSTEKIADEIKFAYWVPNVSGGLVTSDIEQRTGWDFEYNKRLARTAENNGFEYALSQVRYEASYGAEFQHESTSFSLALLGATERLKLIAAVHPGLWHPAVLAKFGATADILSGGRFAVNVVSGWFKDEFTHLGEPWLEHDE
;
A
#
# COMPACT_ATOMS: atom_id res chain seq x y z
N MET A 1 -17.35 -4.58 39.76
CA MET A 1 -17.17 -4.23 38.34
C MET A 1 -15.76 -4.67 37.95
N SER A 2 -15.61 -5.81 37.27
CA SER A 2 -14.33 -6.31 36.82
C SER A 2 -13.91 -5.53 35.56
N THR A 3 -12.82 -4.81 35.65
CA THR A 3 -12.13 -4.30 34.48
C THR A 3 -11.45 -5.48 33.78
N GLU A 4 -12.16 -6.12 32.86
CA GLU A 4 -11.51 -6.95 31.87
C GLU A 4 -10.55 -6.05 31.09
N LYS A 5 -9.25 -6.24 31.32
CA LYS A 5 -8.22 -5.77 30.40
C LYS A 5 -8.48 -6.47 29.09
N ILE A 6 -9.00 -5.74 28.10
CA ILE A 6 -8.94 -6.15 26.70
C ILE A 6 -7.44 -6.27 26.42
N ALA A 7 -6.94 -7.50 26.38
CA ALA A 7 -5.60 -7.74 25.89
C ALA A 7 -5.58 -7.24 24.44
N ASP A 8 -4.78 -6.21 24.16
CA ASP A 8 -4.57 -5.74 22.80
C ASP A 8 -3.98 -6.92 22.00
N GLU A 9 -4.82 -7.53 21.19
CA GLU A 9 -4.40 -8.64 20.33
C GLU A 9 -3.42 -8.10 19.28
N ILE A 10 -2.25 -8.72 19.18
CA ILE A 10 -1.26 -8.34 18.18
C ILE A 10 -1.83 -8.64 16.79
N LYS A 11 -1.87 -7.62 15.93
CA LYS A 11 -2.33 -7.73 14.55
C LYS A 11 -1.15 -7.78 13.60
N PHE A 12 -1.25 -8.65 12.62
CA PHE A 12 -0.21 -8.82 11.62
C PHE A 12 -0.57 -8.13 10.31
N ALA A 13 0.45 -7.52 9.72
CA ALA A 13 0.38 -6.93 8.39
C ALA A 13 1.55 -7.44 7.54
N TYR A 14 1.38 -7.44 6.21
CA TYR A 14 2.49 -7.68 5.30
C TYR A 14 2.59 -6.55 4.27
N TRP A 15 3.80 -6.35 3.72
CA TRP A 15 4.04 -5.47 2.60
C TRP A 15 3.61 -6.15 1.31
N VAL A 16 2.73 -5.50 0.57
CA VAL A 16 2.30 -5.97 -0.75
C VAL A 16 3.45 -5.77 -1.74
N PRO A 17 3.93 -6.82 -2.40
CA PRO A 17 4.95 -6.69 -3.43
C PRO A 17 4.32 -6.19 -4.75
N ASN A 18 3.86 -4.93 -4.74
CA ASN A 18 3.31 -4.26 -5.93
C ASN A 18 4.39 -3.62 -6.81
N VAL A 19 5.62 -4.08 -6.66
CA VAL A 19 6.82 -3.58 -7.32
C VAL A 19 7.72 -4.75 -7.73
N SER A 20 8.38 -4.64 -8.89
CA SER A 20 9.39 -5.61 -9.31
C SER A 20 10.55 -5.68 -8.30
N GLY A 21 11.10 -6.88 -8.08
CA GLY A 21 12.13 -7.08 -7.06
C GLY A 21 11.63 -7.13 -5.61
N GLY A 22 10.33 -6.93 -5.36
CA GLY A 22 9.71 -7.12 -4.05
C GLY A 22 10.22 -6.24 -2.92
N LEU A 23 10.65 -5.00 -3.23
CA LEU A 23 11.23 -4.05 -2.27
C LEU A 23 12.62 -4.41 -1.74
N VAL A 24 13.27 -5.38 -2.34
CA VAL A 24 14.59 -5.82 -1.90
C VAL A 24 15.67 -5.24 -2.81
N THR A 25 16.59 -4.47 -2.24
CA THR A 25 17.80 -4.03 -2.91
C THR A 25 18.87 -5.11 -2.72
N SER A 26 19.04 -5.97 -3.72
CA SER A 26 19.95 -7.11 -3.66
C SER A 26 20.37 -7.55 -5.05
N ASP A 27 21.61 -8.02 -5.19
CA ASP A 27 22.10 -8.67 -6.40
C ASP A 27 21.62 -10.14 -6.52
N ILE A 28 20.96 -10.64 -5.49
CA ILE A 28 20.36 -11.98 -5.50
C ILE A 28 19.00 -11.90 -6.18
N GLU A 29 18.76 -12.75 -7.15
CA GLU A 29 17.47 -12.85 -7.83
C GLU A 29 16.33 -13.07 -6.82
N GLN A 30 15.34 -12.20 -6.87
CA GLN A 30 14.18 -12.28 -5.99
C GLN A 30 13.11 -13.17 -6.62
N ARG A 31 12.55 -14.07 -5.83
CA ARG A 31 11.45 -14.96 -6.25
C ARG A 31 10.07 -14.34 -6.11
N THR A 32 10.01 -13.09 -5.69
CA THR A 32 8.76 -12.35 -5.45
C THR A 32 8.21 -11.83 -6.77
N GLY A 33 7.03 -12.29 -7.14
CA GLY A 33 6.29 -11.74 -8.27
C GLY A 33 5.60 -10.43 -7.89
N TRP A 34 5.50 -9.50 -8.86
CA TRP A 34 4.80 -8.22 -8.67
C TRP A 34 3.48 -8.15 -9.43
N ASP A 35 3.19 -9.18 -10.24
CA ASP A 35 1.95 -9.29 -11.01
C ASP A 35 0.72 -9.48 -10.10
N PHE A 36 -0.46 -9.19 -10.67
CA PHE A 36 -1.71 -9.26 -9.93
C PHE A 36 -2.05 -10.68 -9.46
N GLU A 37 -1.82 -11.70 -10.27
CA GLU A 37 -2.17 -13.07 -9.91
C GLU A 37 -1.30 -13.60 -8.76
N TYR A 38 -0.01 -13.25 -8.74
CA TYR A 38 0.86 -13.55 -7.62
C TYR A 38 0.36 -12.87 -6.34
N ASN A 39 0.10 -11.56 -6.39
CA ASN A 39 -0.36 -10.79 -5.25
C ASN A 39 -1.74 -11.22 -4.75
N LYS A 40 -2.65 -11.59 -5.63
CA LYS A 40 -3.95 -12.14 -5.29
C LYS A 40 -3.84 -13.46 -4.51
N ARG A 41 -2.97 -14.38 -4.96
CA ARG A 41 -2.70 -15.62 -4.21
C ARG A 41 -2.08 -15.32 -2.85
N LEU A 42 -1.11 -14.41 -2.79
CA LEU A 42 -0.45 -14.00 -1.55
C LEU A 42 -1.45 -13.39 -0.56
N ALA A 43 -2.29 -12.46 -1.02
CA ALA A 43 -3.30 -11.81 -0.20
C ALA A 43 -4.29 -12.81 0.42
N ARG A 44 -4.77 -13.75 -0.38
CA ARG A 44 -5.65 -14.84 0.09
C ARG A 44 -4.95 -15.77 1.08
N THR A 45 -3.69 -16.08 0.82
CA THR A 45 -2.88 -16.88 1.75
C THR A 45 -2.68 -16.16 3.07
N ALA A 46 -2.32 -14.88 3.05
CA ALA A 46 -2.16 -14.06 4.24
C ALA A 46 -3.48 -13.97 5.05
N GLU A 47 -4.59 -13.67 4.37
CA GLU A 47 -5.93 -13.62 4.96
C GLU A 47 -6.31 -14.93 5.67
N ASN A 48 -6.04 -16.06 5.01
CA ASN A 48 -6.36 -17.39 5.56
C ASN A 48 -5.43 -17.82 6.70
N ASN A 49 -4.29 -17.15 6.86
CA ASN A 49 -3.34 -17.40 7.95
C ASN A 49 -3.36 -16.30 9.02
N GLY A 50 -4.42 -15.50 9.09
CA GLY A 50 -4.66 -14.58 10.20
C GLY A 50 -3.98 -13.21 10.06
N PHE A 51 -3.45 -12.86 8.89
CA PHE A 51 -3.06 -11.47 8.63
C PHE A 51 -4.29 -10.60 8.48
N GLU A 52 -4.34 -9.51 9.23
CA GLU A 52 -5.46 -8.57 9.19
C GLU A 52 -5.26 -7.45 8.17
N TYR A 53 -4.00 -7.07 7.93
CA TYR A 53 -3.66 -5.95 7.07
C TYR A 53 -2.64 -6.31 5.99
N ALA A 54 -2.73 -5.57 4.89
CA ALA A 54 -1.69 -5.51 3.87
C ALA A 54 -1.45 -4.06 3.49
N LEU A 55 -0.19 -3.68 3.31
CA LEU A 55 0.23 -2.31 2.98
C LEU A 55 0.89 -2.28 1.61
N SER A 56 0.29 -1.57 0.67
CA SER A 56 0.91 -1.29 -0.63
C SER A 56 1.72 0.00 -0.58
N GLN A 57 2.91 -0.04 -1.16
CA GLN A 57 3.77 1.14 -1.23
C GLN A 57 3.40 2.04 -2.41
N VAL A 58 3.76 3.32 -2.32
CA VAL A 58 3.63 4.30 -3.38
C VAL A 58 4.98 4.61 -3.99
N ARG A 59 5.03 4.58 -5.32
CA ARG A 59 6.08 5.09 -6.18
C ARG A 59 5.51 5.37 -7.55
N TYR A 60 6.01 6.38 -8.22
CA TYR A 60 5.64 6.76 -9.59
C TYR A 60 6.79 6.58 -10.56
N GLU A 61 8.01 6.41 -10.04
CA GLU A 61 9.21 6.20 -10.84
C GLU A 61 10.00 4.97 -10.38
N ALA A 62 10.65 4.30 -11.33
CA ALA A 62 11.59 3.23 -11.06
C ALA A 62 12.81 3.76 -10.29
N SER A 63 13.20 3.08 -9.24
CA SER A 63 14.43 3.39 -8.49
C SER A 63 14.82 2.22 -7.58
N TYR A 64 16.08 2.17 -7.17
CA TYR A 64 16.58 1.26 -6.14
C TYR A 64 16.10 -0.19 -6.27
N GLY A 65 16.45 -0.85 -7.39
CA GLY A 65 16.16 -2.26 -7.62
C GLY A 65 14.72 -2.57 -8.07
N ALA A 66 13.93 -1.54 -8.42
CA ALA A 66 12.60 -1.69 -8.96
C ALA A 66 12.50 -1.04 -10.35
N GLU A 67 12.14 -1.81 -11.37
CA GLU A 67 11.90 -1.31 -12.74
C GLU A 67 10.42 -0.98 -12.98
N PHE A 68 9.54 -1.75 -12.36
CA PHE A 68 8.09 -1.64 -12.57
C PHE A 68 7.37 -1.59 -11.25
N GLN A 69 6.30 -0.83 -11.21
CA GLN A 69 5.46 -0.71 -10.05
C GLN A 69 4.01 -0.42 -10.43
N HIS A 70 3.09 -1.00 -9.67
CA HIS A 70 1.68 -0.64 -9.73
C HIS A 70 1.39 0.57 -8.84
N GLU A 71 0.49 1.42 -9.28
CA GLU A 71 -0.03 2.51 -8.45
C GLU A 71 -0.77 1.92 -7.23
N SER A 72 -0.47 2.43 -6.05
CA SER A 72 -0.84 1.84 -4.77
C SER A 72 -2.35 1.77 -4.52
N THR A 73 -3.09 2.82 -4.85
CA THR A 73 -4.52 2.90 -4.53
C THR A 73 -5.36 2.00 -5.44
N SER A 74 -5.08 2.01 -6.73
CA SER A 74 -5.73 1.15 -7.74
C SER A 74 -5.44 -0.32 -7.49
N PHE A 75 -4.18 -0.64 -7.19
CA PHE A 75 -3.77 -2.01 -6.91
C PHE A 75 -4.38 -2.54 -5.61
N SER A 76 -4.44 -1.70 -4.56
CA SER A 76 -5.13 -2.05 -3.32
C SER A 76 -6.61 -2.29 -3.54
N LEU A 77 -7.28 -1.47 -4.36
CA LEU A 77 -8.69 -1.69 -4.69
C LEU A 77 -8.92 -3.02 -5.41
N ALA A 78 -8.03 -3.39 -6.34
CA ALA A 78 -8.10 -4.68 -7.01
C ALA A 78 -7.93 -5.86 -6.04
N LEU A 79 -7.00 -5.76 -5.09
CA LEU A 79 -6.80 -6.78 -4.05
C LEU A 79 -7.98 -6.85 -3.06
N LEU A 80 -8.61 -5.73 -2.72
CA LEU A 80 -9.84 -5.70 -1.92
C LEU A 80 -10.97 -6.47 -2.60
N GLY A 81 -11.09 -6.34 -3.93
CA GLY A 81 -12.05 -7.13 -4.73
C GLY A 81 -11.73 -8.63 -4.80
N ALA A 82 -10.49 -9.01 -4.49
CA ALA A 82 -10.02 -10.40 -4.55
C ALA A 82 -9.98 -11.09 -3.17
N THR A 83 -10.24 -10.38 -2.09
CA THR A 83 -10.22 -10.83 -0.69
C THR A 83 -11.54 -10.53 0.01
N GLU A 84 -11.80 -11.17 1.15
CA GLU A 84 -13.07 -11.04 1.88
C GLU A 84 -12.94 -10.26 3.21
N ARG A 85 -11.83 -10.42 3.91
CA ARG A 85 -11.60 -9.88 5.27
C ARG A 85 -10.38 -8.98 5.37
N LEU A 86 -9.36 -9.21 4.54
CA LEU A 86 -8.10 -8.47 4.56
C LEU A 86 -8.36 -6.98 4.34
N LYS A 87 -7.77 -6.15 5.19
CA LYS A 87 -7.80 -4.69 5.07
C LYS A 87 -6.57 -4.22 4.29
N LEU A 88 -6.78 -3.37 3.31
CA LEU A 88 -5.71 -2.81 2.48
C LEU A 88 -5.43 -1.37 2.87
N ILE A 89 -4.15 -1.09 3.15
CA ILE A 89 -3.65 0.24 3.45
C ILE A 89 -2.84 0.69 2.23
N ALA A 90 -3.34 1.65 1.48
CA ALA A 90 -2.63 2.21 0.33
C ALA A 90 -1.76 3.39 0.76
N ALA A 91 -0.46 3.35 0.48
CA ALA A 91 0.40 4.50 0.69
C ALA A 91 0.11 5.56 -0.38
N VAL A 92 0.05 6.83 0.02
CA VAL A 92 -0.21 7.97 -0.85
C VAL A 92 0.70 9.14 -0.51
N HIS A 93 1.14 9.87 -1.53
CA HIS A 93 1.80 11.17 -1.38
C HIS A 93 0.74 12.27 -1.51
N PRO A 94 0.34 12.94 -0.42
CA PRO A 94 -0.74 13.93 -0.47
C PRO A 94 -0.44 15.11 -1.40
N GLY A 95 0.84 15.47 -1.57
CA GLY A 95 1.24 16.53 -2.49
C GLY A 95 0.99 16.22 -3.97
N LEU A 96 0.84 14.94 -4.33
CA LEU A 96 0.57 14.50 -5.71
C LEU A 96 -0.93 14.28 -5.99
N TRP A 97 -1.76 14.44 -4.98
CA TRP A 97 -3.21 14.26 -5.10
C TRP A 97 -3.96 15.53 -4.71
N HIS A 98 -4.92 15.93 -5.53
CA HIS A 98 -5.89 16.90 -5.04
C HIS A 98 -6.70 16.26 -3.89
N PRO A 99 -6.78 16.87 -2.69
CA PRO A 99 -7.40 16.25 -1.52
C PRO A 99 -8.82 15.74 -1.73
N ALA A 100 -9.64 16.50 -2.48
CA ALA A 100 -11.01 16.09 -2.79
C ALA A 100 -11.06 14.86 -3.71
N VAL A 101 -10.09 14.68 -4.61
CA VAL A 101 -10.01 13.51 -5.49
C VAL A 101 -9.63 12.27 -4.68
N LEU A 102 -8.63 12.38 -3.81
CA LEU A 102 -8.23 11.30 -2.92
C LEU A 102 -9.35 10.91 -1.97
N ALA A 103 -10.04 11.89 -1.36
CA ALA A 103 -11.19 11.64 -0.49
C ALA A 103 -12.33 10.94 -1.24
N LYS A 104 -12.60 11.33 -2.48
CA LYS A 104 -13.62 10.68 -3.32
C LYS A 104 -13.25 9.25 -3.67
N PHE A 105 -11.99 9.01 -4.02
CA PHE A 105 -11.48 7.66 -4.25
C PHE A 105 -11.62 6.80 -2.99
N GLY A 106 -11.14 7.31 -1.84
CA GLY A 106 -11.18 6.60 -0.56
C GLY A 106 -12.61 6.22 -0.15
N ALA A 107 -13.56 7.16 -0.24
CA ALA A 107 -14.96 6.87 0.05
C ALA A 107 -15.54 5.78 -0.87
N THR A 108 -15.18 5.79 -2.15
CA THR A 108 -15.60 4.75 -3.09
C THR A 108 -15.00 3.39 -2.75
N ALA A 109 -13.69 3.34 -2.50
CA ALA A 109 -12.98 2.11 -2.14
C ALA A 109 -13.52 1.52 -0.81
N ASP A 110 -13.82 2.38 0.16
CA ASP A 110 -14.41 1.99 1.44
C ASP A 110 -15.78 1.32 1.26
N ILE A 111 -16.67 1.96 0.51
CA ILE A 111 -18.01 1.41 0.21
C ILE A 111 -17.91 0.07 -0.53
N LEU A 112 -17.09 0.01 -1.59
CA LEU A 112 -16.94 -1.20 -2.40
C LEU A 112 -16.32 -2.37 -1.62
N SER A 113 -15.49 -2.08 -0.65
CA SER A 113 -14.81 -3.07 0.18
C SER A 113 -15.54 -3.41 1.49
N GLY A 114 -16.61 -2.69 1.83
CA GLY A 114 -17.30 -2.87 3.11
C GLY A 114 -16.45 -2.41 4.31
N GLY A 115 -15.76 -1.28 4.21
CA GLY A 115 -14.98 -0.69 5.30
C GLY A 115 -13.56 -1.25 5.45
N ARG A 116 -12.98 -1.84 4.40
CA ARG A 116 -11.66 -2.48 4.46
C ARG A 116 -10.53 -1.68 3.82
N PHE A 117 -10.79 -0.46 3.35
CA PHE A 117 -9.81 0.43 2.75
C PHE A 117 -9.28 1.44 3.77
N ALA A 118 -7.97 1.66 3.76
CA ALA A 118 -7.30 2.69 4.54
C ALA A 118 -6.17 3.33 3.72
N VAL A 119 -5.71 4.50 4.16
CA VAL A 119 -4.57 5.19 3.55
C VAL A 119 -3.42 5.36 4.54
N ASN A 120 -2.21 5.20 4.05
CA ASN A 120 -0.99 5.60 4.72
C ASN A 120 -0.48 6.89 4.06
N VAL A 121 -0.61 8.00 4.76
CA VAL A 121 -0.17 9.31 4.27
C VAL A 121 1.33 9.44 4.51
N VAL A 122 2.11 9.55 3.44
CA VAL A 122 3.57 9.64 3.49
C VAL A 122 4.06 10.91 2.83
N SER A 123 5.03 11.59 3.46
CA SER A 123 5.60 12.84 2.94
C SER A 123 6.42 12.62 1.67
N GLY A 124 6.90 11.41 1.44
CA GLY A 124 7.85 11.11 0.38
C GLY A 124 9.30 11.24 0.86
N TRP A 125 10.22 10.65 0.11
CA TRP A 125 11.66 10.70 0.41
C TRP A 125 12.51 10.70 -0.88
N PHE A 126 11.89 10.46 -2.03
CA PHE A 126 12.56 10.39 -3.33
C PHE A 126 12.32 11.69 -4.09
N LYS A 127 13.25 12.64 -3.92
CA LYS A 127 13.17 14.01 -4.47
C LYS A 127 12.94 14.03 -5.97
N ASP A 128 13.63 13.16 -6.70
CA ASP A 128 13.57 13.16 -8.18
C ASP A 128 12.16 12.85 -8.67
N GLU A 129 11.42 11.97 -8.01
CA GLU A 129 10.04 11.65 -8.33
C GLU A 129 9.13 12.88 -8.30
N PHE A 130 9.22 13.71 -7.24
CA PHE A 130 8.45 14.95 -7.13
C PHE A 130 8.84 15.94 -8.22
N THR A 131 10.14 16.12 -8.43
CA THR A 131 10.67 17.06 -9.43
C THR A 131 10.25 16.68 -10.84
N HIS A 132 10.32 15.41 -11.21
CA HIS A 132 9.93 14.92 -12.53
C HIS A 132 8.41 15.00 -12.76
N LEU A 133 7.62 14.86 -11.70
CA LEU A 133 6.18 15.05 -11.76
C LEU A 133 5.74 16.52 -11.76
N GLY A 134 6.71 17.45 -11.64
CA GLY A 134 6.45 18.90 -11.65
C GLY A 134 5.95 19.45 -10.31
N GLU A 135 6.11 18.69 -9.24
CA GLU A 135 5.71 19.12 -7.89
C GLU A 135 6.89 19.68 -7.11
N PRO A 136 6.67 20.67 -6.24
CA PRO A 136 7.73 21.24 -5.43
C PRO A 136 8.22 20.22 -4.40
N TRP A 137 9.54 20.15 -4.25
CA TRP A 137 10.14 19.46 -3.11
C TRP A 137 10.24 20.44 -1.94
N LEU A 138 9.65 20.08 -0.83
CA LEU A 138 9.77 20.81 0.42
C LEU A 138 10.81 20.09 1.31
N GLU A 139 11.72 20.85 1.94
CA GLU A 139 12.60 20.30 2.94
C GLU A 139 11.80 19.98 4.22
N HIS A 140 12.34 19.06 5.04
CA HIS A 140 11.59 18.48 6.16
C HIS A 140 11.00 19.51 7.16
N ASP A 141 11.64 20.67 7.28
CA ASP A 141 11.27 21.71 8.26
C ASP A 141 10.49 22.89 7.63
N GLU A 142 10.11 22.78 6.36
CA GLU A 142 9.30 23.78 5.65
C GLU A 142 7.85 23.29 5.51
#